data_1c435527cceaeaf9ddd89b9279018ef6
#
_entry.id   1c435527cceaeaf9ddd89b9279018ef6
#
_cell.length_a   1.000
_cell.length_b   1.000
_cell.length_c   1.000
_cell.angle_alpha   90.00
_cell.angle_beta   90.00
_cell.angle_gamma   90.00
#
_symmetry.space_group_name_H-M   'P 1'
#
loop_
_entity.id
_entity.type
_entity.pdbx_description
1 polymer ?
#
loop_
_entity_poly.entity_id
_entity_poly.type
_entity_poly.pdbx_seq_one_letter_code
_entity_poly.pdbx_strand_id
1 'polypeptide(L)' 'MEKFKKLLAEALERENEIDMKDEFRNYDEWNSIAYLSIIAFMDEEYDTQLEEAEFKQLKTVQDLYEACTNK' A
#
# COMPACT_ATOMS: atom_id res chain seq x y z
N MET A 1 7.23 -5.02 9.28
CA MET A 1 6.39 -5.81 8.36
C MET A 1 4.94 -5.89 8.82
N GLU A 2 4.70 -6.29 10.05
CA GLU A 2 3.31 -6.38 10.54
C GLU A 2 2.61 -5.03 10.62
N LYS A 3 3.33 -4.00 11.03
CA LYS A 3 2.77 -2.65 11.06
C LYS A 3 2.32 -2.22 9.68
N PHE A 4 3.14 -2.48 8.66
CA PHE A 4 2.82 -2.13 7.29
C PHE A 4 1.56 -2.84 6.81
N LYS A 5 1.48 -4.16 7.07
CA LYS A 5 0.30 -4.94 6.69
C LYS A 5 -0.97 -4.42 7.37
N LYS A 6 -0.85 -4.07 8.65
CA LYS A 6 -1.97 -3.54 9.39
C LYS A 6 -2.45 -2.21 8.80
N LEU A 7 -1.52 -1.31 8.53
CA LEU A 7 -1.84 -0.02 7.93
C LEU A 7 -2.47 -0.18 6.55
N LEU A 8 -1.94 -1.11 5.77
CA LEU A 8 -2.49 -1.38 4.45
C LEU A 8 -3.90 -1.96 4.53
N ALA A 9 -4.12 -2.89 5.45
CA ALA A 9 -5.44 -3.46 5.66
C ALA A 9 -6.44 -2.38 6.06
N GLU A 10 -6.05 -1.48 6.93
CA GLU A 10 -6.91 -0.38 7.34
C GLU A 10 -7.21 0.56 6.17
N ALA A 11 -6.20 0.86 5.36
CA ALA A 11 -6.39 1.73 4.19
C ALA A 11 -7.35 1.13 3.18
N LEU A 12 -7.31 -0.20 3.03
CA LEU A 12 -8.19 -0.92 2.12
C LEU A 12 -9.53 -1.27 2.76
N GLU A 13 -9.66 -1.09 4.07
CA GLU A 13 -10.80 -1.57 4.84
C GLU A 13 -11.00 -3.08 4.67
N ARG A 14 -9.89 -3.79 4.61
CA ARG A 14 -9.86 -5.22 4.35
C ARG A 14 -9.74 -5.99 5.66
N GLU A 15 -10.61 -6.97 5.85
CA GLU A 15 -10.59 -7.83 7.03
C GLU A 15 -9.74 -9.08 6.83
N ASN A 16 -9.57 -9.50 5.59
CA ASN A 16 -8.77 -10.69 5.29
C ASN A 16 -7.29 -10.39 5.36
N GLU A 17 -6.50 -11.45 5.56
CA GLU A 17 -5.06 -11.32 5.65
C GLU A 17 -4.45 -10.81 4.35
N ILE A 18 -3.38 -10.04 4.49
CA ILE A 18 -2.65 -9.50 3.35
C ILE A 18 -1.35 -10.29 3.18
N ASP A 19 -1.13 -10.77 1.94
CA ASP A 19 0.09 -11.47 1.58
C ASP A 19 0.99 -10.52 0.79
N MET A 20 2.28 -10.53 1.10
CA MET A 20 3.24 -9.66 0.42
C MET A 20 3.34 -9.94 -1.07
N LYS A 21 2.97 -11.13 -1.51
CA LYS A 21 3.02 -11.52 -2.91
C LYS A 21 1.77 -11.12 -3.68
N ASP A 22 0.72 -10.71 -2.98
CA ASP A 22 -0.52 -10.33 -3.64
C ASP A 22 -0.36 -9.04 -4.44
N GLU A 23 -1.06 -8.97 -5.55
CA GLU A 23 -1.17 -7.74 -6.30
C GLU A 23 -2.32 -6.93 -5.69
N PHE A 24 -1.97 -5.85 -5.02
CA PHE A 24 -2.96 -5.09 -4.25
C PHE A 24 -4.10 -4.53 -5.10
N ARG A 25 -3.84 -4.28 -6.39
CA ARG A 25 -4.90 -3.77 -7.28
C ARG A 25 -5.95 -4.82 -7.62
N ASN A 26 -5.65 -6.09 -7.35
CA ASN A 26 -6.61 -7.18 -7.60
C ASN A 26 -7.52 -7.45 -6.41
N TYR A 27 -7.30 -6.78 -5.29
CA TYR A 27 -8.19 -6.91 -4.15
C TYR A 27 -9.55 -6.29 -4.46
N ASP A 28 -10.61 -6.94 -3.99
CA ASP A 28 -11.96 -6.43 -4.16
C ASP A 28 -12.16 -5.06 -3.52
N GLU A 29 -11.39 -4.78 -2.48
CA GLU A 29 -11.47 -3.52 -1.75
C GLU A 29 -10.75 -2.36 -2.45
N TRP A 30 -10.04 -2.63 -3.52
CA TRP A 30 -9.26 -1.61 -4.21
C TRP A 30 -10.18 -0.59 -4.90
N ASN A 31 -9.95 0.68 -4.61
CA ASN A 31 -10.68 1.79 -5.25
C ASN A 31 -9.88 3.08 -5.06
N SER A 32 -10.41 4.19 -5.55
CA SER A 32 -9.74 5.49 -5.46
C SER A 32 -9.50 5.94 -4.03
N ILE A 33 -10.42 5.62 -3.13
CA ILE A 33 -10.27 5.99 -1.72
C ILE A 33 -9.14 5.18 -1.09
N ALA A 34 -9.06 3.89 -1.41
CA ALA A 34 -7.97 3.05 -0.92
C ALA A 34 -6.63 3.57 -1.40
N TYR A 35 -6.54 3.95 -2.67
CA TYR A 35 -5.32 4.53 -3.23
C TYR A 35 -4.89 5.76 -2.44
N LEU A 36 -5.81 6.70 -2.22
CA LEU A 36 -5.49 7.92 -1.48
C LEU A 36 -5.10 7.62 -0.04
N SER A 37 -5.75 6.65 0.59
CA SER A 37 -5.42 6.25 1.96
C SER A 37 -4.03 5.66 2.04
N ILE A 38 -3.64 4.85 1.05
CA ILE A 38 -2.30 4.26 0.99
C ILE A 38 -1.25 5.35 0.84
N ILE A 39 -1.47 6.29 -0.07
CA ILE A 39 -0.55 7.41 -0.28
C ILE A 39 -0.40 8.21 1.02
N ALA A 40 -1.52 8.46 1.71
CA ALA A 40 -1.50 9.21 2.95
C ALA A 40 -0.69 8.51 4.05
N PHE A 41 -0.90 7.20 4.24
CA PHE A 41 -0.16 6.52 5.29
C PHE A 41 1.33 6.36 4.95
N MET A 42 1.66 6.21 3.68
CA MET A 42 3.07 6.14 3.26
C MET A 42 3.78 7.45 3.60
N ASP A 43 3.10 8.57 3.41
CA ASP A 43 3.66 9.87 3.75
C ASP A 43 3.77 10.06 5.26
N GLU A 44 2.71 9.77 6.00
CA GLU A 44 2.67 10.00 7.43
C GLU A 44 3.52 9.03 8.25
N GLU A 45 3.51 7.76 7.89
CA GLU A 45 4.16 6.73 8.68
C GLU A 45 5.57 6.41 8.21
N TYR A 46 5.86 6.61 6.94
CA TYR A 46 7.15 6.23 6.35
C TYR A 46 7.88 7.39 5.69
N ASP A 47 7.31 8.59 5.78
CA ASP A 47 7.90 9.78 5.16
C ASP A 47 8.23 9.54 3.69
N THR A 48 7.33 8.85 2.99
CA THR A 48 7.50 8.47 1.60
C THR A 48 6.45 9.17 0.76
N GLN A 49 6.91 9.94 -0.21
CA GLN A 49 6.02 10.63 -1.14
C GLN A 49 6.26 10.07 -2.54
N LEU A 50 5.23 9.48 -3.11
CA LEU A 50 5.31 8.89 -4.43
C LEU A 50 4.45 9.68 -5.41
N GLU A 51 5.00 9.93 -6.59
CA GLU A 51 4.21 10.48 -7.66
C GLU A 51 3.35 9.38 -8.29
N GLU A 52 2.28 9.78 -8.95
CA GLU A 52 1.37 8.82 -9.56
C GLU A 52 2.10 7.86 -10.51
N ALA A 53 3.03 8.38 -11.31
CA ALA A 53 3.79 7.56 -12.25
C ALA A 53 4.62 6.49 -11.53
N GLU A 54 5.20 6.84 -10.39
CA GLU A 54 5.98 5.90 -9.60
C GLU A 54 5.07 4.83 -8.99
N PHE A 55 3.93 5.25 -8.46
CA PHE A 55 2.97 4.33 -7.86
C PHE A 55 2.45 3.32 -8.89
N LYS A 56 2.24 3.74 -10.12
CA LYS A 56 1.74 2.86 -11.18
C LYS A 56 2.68 1.71 -11.49
N GLN A 57 3.96 1.85 -11.18
CA GLN A 57 4.94 0.80 -11.42
C GLN A 57 4.93 -0.26 -10.32
N LEU A 58 4.32 0.04 -9.19
CA LEU A 58 4.23 -0.90 -8.08
C LEU A 58 3.06 -1.85 -8.33
N LYS A 59 3.29 -3.15 -8.16
CA LYS A 59 2.27 -4.16 -8.46
C LYS A 59 1.84 -4.94 -7.23
N THR A 60 2.80 -5.36 -6.41
CA THR A 60 2.51 -6.22 -5.27
C THR A 60 2.60 -5.45 -3.96
N VAL A 61 2.06 -6.06 -2.91
CA VAL A 61 2.17 -5.51 -1.56
C VAL A 61 3.64 -5.33 -1.19
N GLN A 62 4.49 -6.29 -1.57
CA GLN A 62 5.91 -6.17 -1.30
C GLN A 62 6.52 -4.96 -2.01
N ASP A 63 6.10 -4.67 -3.23
CA ASP A 63 6.57 -3.48 -3.94
C ASP A 63 6.26 -2.21 -3.16
N LEU A 64 5.06 -2.13 -2.61
CA LEU A 64 4.68 -1.00 -1.77
C LEU A 64 5.57 -0.89 -0.53
N TYR A 65 5.81 -2.02 0.12
CA TYR A 65 6.64 -2.05 1.32
C TYR A 65 8.06 -1.59 1.01
N GLU A 66 8.63 -2.09 -0.08
CA GLU A 66 9.98 -1.71 -0.48
C GLU A 66 10.07 -0.22 -0.83
N ALA A 67 9.05 0.32 -1.46
CA ALA A 67 9.00 1.74 -1.75
C ALA A 67 9.02 2.59 -0.48
N CYS A 68 8.43 2.07 0.60
CA CYS A 68 8.42 2.76 1.89
C CYS A 68 9.72 2.65 2.65
N THR A 69 10.46 1.56 2.47
CA THR A 69 11.62 1.25 3.30
C THR A 69 12.95 1.39 2.59
N ASN A 70 12.97 1.36 1.27
CA ASN A 70 14.19 1.52 0.46
C ASN A 70 14.27 2.93 -0.08
N LYS A 71 14.64 3.85 0.75
CA LYS A 71 14.81 5.24 0.32
C LYS A 71 16.20 5.55 -0.17
#